data_78b4d5fbd19a4d3017c4457f3f0615a6
#
_entry.id   78b4d5fbd19a4d3017c4457f3f0615a6
#
_cell.length_a   1.000
_cell.length_b   1.000
_cell.length_c   1.000
_cell.angle_alpha   90.00
_cell.angle_beta   90.00
_cell.angle_gamma   90.00
#
_symmetry.space_group_name_H-M   'P 1'
#
loop_
_entity.id
_entity.type
_entity.pdbx_description
1 polymer ?
#
loop_
_entity_poly.entity_id
_entity_poly.type
_entity_poly.pdbx_seq_one_letter_code
_entity_poly.pdbx_strand_id
1 'polypeptide(L)'
;IGIKDNGEVCGMQDAKKLMEDIPNKVRDMLGILVEVNLKEKDGKQYLEIATEAYPYPISFRGKYYQRSGATNQELKGAALDRFMLRKQGKTWDGVPVPYLKVEDLDNATFDLFRKYAKRSGRMDDADLMDDNHGLLEKLRLYEGDYLKRAAALLFHPDPERYVTGAFVKVGFFREGMDLVYQDEVHGNLFQQIIKLMDLLCTKYMKAIITYEGIHRIETLPMPREALREALLNAC
;
A
#
# COMPACT_ATOMS: atom_id res chain seq x y z
N ILE A 1 -0.25 35.43 -7.43
CA ILE A 1 0.77 36.24 -8.11
C ILE A 1 0.66 37.65 -7.62
N GLY A 2 1.78 38.39 -7.41
CA GLY A 2 1.77 39.74 -6.84
C GLY A 2 1.84 39.78 -5.31
N ILE A 3 2.20 38.65 -4.66
CA ILE A 3 2.42 38.51 -3.22
C ILE A 3 3.82 37.95 -3.00
N LYS A 4 4.58 38.51 -2.07
CA LYS A 4 5.87 38.02 -1.63
C LYS A 4 5.72 36.80 -0.67
N ASP A 5 6.81 36.06 -0.43
CA ASP A 5 6.81 34.91 0.48
C ASP A 5 6.44 35.27 1.94
N ASN A 6 6.65 36.53 2.35
CA ASN A 6 6.24 37.01 3.65
C ASN A 6 4.76 37.47 3.74
N GLY A 7 3.98 37.29 2.64
CA GLY A 7 2.58 37.63 2.56
C GLY A 7 2.30 39.13 2.21
N GLU A 8 3.33 39.92 1.98
CA GLU A 8 3.17 41.35 1.58
C GLU A 8 2.74 41.43 0.11
N VAL A 9 1.70 42.22 -0.18
CA VAL A 9 1.24 42.50 -1.54
C VAL A 9 2.18 43.47 -2.21
N CYS A 10 2.91 43.07 -3.21
CA CYS A 10 3.79 43.93 -4.00
C CYS A 10 3.09 44.53 -5.22
N GLY A 11 1.93 43.97 -5.61
CA GLY A 11 1.19 44.36 -6.79
C GLY A 11 1.73 43.70 -8.06
N MET A 12 1.09 44.00 -9.18
CA MET A 12 1.46 43.44 -10.50
C MET A 12 1.10 44.41 -11.60
N GLN A 13 1.79 44.24 -12.75
CA GLN A 13 1.45 44.93 -14.00
C GLN A 13 0.63 44.00 -14.89
N ASP A 14 -0.21 44.54 -15.75
CA ASP A 14 -0.99 43.83 -16.75
C ASP A 14 -1.93 42.73 -16.19
N ALA A 15 -2.54 42.98 -15.03
CA ALA A 15 -3.43 42.01 -14.36
C ALA A 15 -4.52 41.49 -15.30
N LYS A 16 -5.13 42.33 -16.14
CA LYS A 16 -6.16 41.92 -17.12
C LYS A 16 -5.64 40.93 -18.12
N LYS A 17 -4.44 41.13 -18.67
CA LYS A 17 -3.82 40.21 -19.63
C LYS A 17 -3.51 38.88 -18.98
N LEU A 18 -3.00 38.89 -17.76
CA LEU A 18 -2.70 37.62 -17.03
C LEU A 18 -3.95 36.83 -16.68
N MET A 19 -5.10 37.49 -16.44
CA MET A 19 -6.39 36.81 -16.26
C MET A 19 -6.85 36.04 -17.49
N GLU A 20 -6.46 36.47 -18.69
CA GLU A 20 -6.74 35.74 -19.95
C GLU A 20 -5.66 34.70 -20.27
N ASP A 21 -4.41 35.08 -20.13
CA ASP A 21 -3.25 34.23 -20.49
C ASP A 21 -3.09 33.00 -19.59
N ILE A 22 -3.31 33.14 -18.27
CA ILE A 22 -3.07 32.06 -17.31
C ILE A 22 -4.02 30.89 -17.53
N PRO A 23 -5.36 31.07 -17.57
CA PRO A 23 -6.29 29.96 -17.82
C PRO A 23 -6.01 29.24 -19.14
N ASN A 24 -5.72 30.00 -20.19
CA ASN A 24 -5.41 29.43 -21.51
C ASN A 24 -4.13 28.59 -21.47
N LYS A 25 -3.04 29.13 -20.89
CA LYS A 25 -1.77 28.40 -20.75
C LYS A 25 -1.92 27.14 -19.89
N VAL A 26 -2.66 27.22 -18.79
CA VAL A 26 -2.88 26.07 -17.92
C VAL A 26 -3.67 24.99 -18.65
N ARG A 27 -4.75 25.37 -19.34
CA ARG A 27 -5.53 24.45 -20.15
C ARG A 27 -4.67 23.79 -21.25
N ASP A 28 -3.91 24.57 -21.99
CA ASP A 28 -3.13 24.09 -23.13
C ASP A 28 -1.93 23.23 -22.71
N MET A 29 -1.33 23.49 -21.54
CA MET A 29 -0.14 22.80 -21.06
C MET A 29 -0.44 21.64 -20.11
N LEU A 30 -1.52 21.72 -19.33
CA LEU A 30 -1.85 20.76 -18.27
C LEU A 30 -3.18 20.04 -18.54
N GLY A 31 -4.00 20.53 -19.46
CA GLY A 31 -5.32 19.95 -19.76
C GLY A 31 -6.35 20.11 -18.62
N ILE A 32 -6.16 21.09 -17.76
CA ILE A 32 -7.05 21.37 -16.62
C ILE A 32 -7.59 22.80 -16.67
N LEU A 33 -8.66 23.05 -15.93
CA LEU A 33 -9.21 24.36 -15.74
C LEU A 33 -8.79 24.90 -14.38
N VAL A 34 -8.56 26.22 -14.32
CA VAL A 34 -8.28 26.93 -13.07
C VAL A 34 -9.14 28.18 -13.00
N GLU A 35 -9.50 28.57 -11.80
CA GLU A 35 -10.11 29.87 -11.56
C GLU A 35 -9.02 30.91 -11.29
N VAL A 36 -9.10 32.05 -11.97
CA VAL A 36 -8.17 33.17 -11.79
C VAL A 36 -8.96 34.38 -11.31
N ASN A 37 -8.76 34.76 -10.08
CA ASN A 37 -9.49 35.83 -9.42
C ASN A 37 -8.57 37.05 -9.20
N LEU A 38 -9.03 38.21 -9.68
CA LEU A 38 -8.35 39.47 -9.39
C LEU A 38 -8.79 39.93 -8.02
N LYS A 39 -7.83 40.18 -7.14
CA LYS A 39 -8.05 40.72 -5.80
C LYS A 39 -7.22 42.00 -5.58
N GLU A 40 -7.67 42.82 -4.67
CA GLU A 40 -6.99 44.08 -4.31
C GLU A 40 -6.79 44.15 -2.79
N LYS A 41 -5.63 44.60 -2.37
CA LYS A 41 -5.31 44.91 -0.98
C LYS A 41 -4.32 46.07 -0.93
N ASP A 42 -4.59 47.07 -0.07
CA ASP A 42 -3.77 48.24 0.10
C ASP A 42 -3.49 49.03 -1.21
N GLY A 43 -4.51 49.10 -2.09
CA GLY A 43 -4.41 49.74 -3.39
C GLY A 43 -3.54 49.01 -4.43
N LYS A 44 -3.14 47.79 -4.14
CA LYS A 44 -2.33 46.95 -5.04
C LYS A 44 -3.10 45.69 -5.47
N GLN A 45 -3.05 45.40 -6.77
CA GLN A 45 -3.74 44.25 -7.35
C GLN A 45 -2.84 42.99 -7.31
N TYR A 46 -3.46 41.84 -7.06
CA TYR A 46 -2.85 40.54 -7.12
C TYR A 46 -3.83 39.51 -7.67
N LEU A 47 -3.31 38.39 -8.23
CA LEU A 47 -4.12 37.27 -8.72
C LEU A 47 -4.05 36.10 -7.78
N GLU A 48 -5.20 35.53 -7.49
CA GLU A 48 -5.38 34.24 -6.86
C GLU A 48 -5.72 33.21 -7.92
N ILE A 49 -4.98 32.11 -7.99
CA ILE A 49 -5.25 30.99 -8.86
C ILE A 49 -5.73 29.85 -7.98
N ALA A 50 -6.98 29.44 -8.17
CA ALA A 50 -7.58 28.30 -7.47
C ALA A 50 -7.72 27.12 -8.43
N THR A 51 -7.42 25.94 -7.93
CA THR A 51 -7.61 24.67 -8.65
C THR A 51 -8.12 23.61 -7.70
N GLU A 52 -8.98 22.74 -8.19
CA GLU A 52 -9.44 21.57 -7.48
C GLU A 52 -8.41 20.44 -7.53
N ALA A 53 -8.55 19.49 -6.60
CA ALA A 53 -7.78 18.26 -6.64
C ALA A 53 -8.34 17.31 -7.69
N TYR A 54 -7.63 17.10 -8.78
CA TYR A 54 -8.05 16.18 -9.84
C TYR A 54 -7.82 14.73 -9.45
N PRO A 55 -8.79 13.83 -9.72
CA PRO A 55 -8.68 12.40 -9.40
C PRO A 55 -7.73 11.65 -10.34
N TYR A 56 -7.37 12.23 -11.49
CA TYR A 56 -6.48 11.64 -12.46
C TYR A 56 -5.09 12.29 -12.47
N PRO A 57 -4.07 11.58 -12.98
CA PRO A 57 -2.72 12.12 -13.11
C PRO A 57 -2.67 13.26 -14.13
N ILE A 58 -2.00 14.34 -13.79
CA ILE A 58 -1.80 15.48 -14.68
C ILE A 58 -0.33 15.51 -15.08
N SER A 59 -0.08 15.49 -16.40
CA SER A 59 1.28 15.60 -16.93
C SER A 59 1.58 17.03 -17.38
N PHE A 60 2.82 17.42 -17.23
CA PHE A 60 3.37 18.62 -17.85
C PHE A 60 4.42 18.20 -18.87
N ARG A 61 4.15 18.45 -20.14
CA ARG A 61 5.02 18.04 -21.27
C ARG A 61 5.37 16.55 -21.24
N GLY A 62 4.37 15.68 -20.94
CA GLY A 62 4.56 14.23 -20.87
C GLY A 62 5.26 13.72 -19.63
N LYS A 63 5.55 14.58 -18.66
CA LYS A 63 6.21 14.21 -17.40
C LYS A 63 5.31 14.49 -16.20
N TYR A 64 5.48 13.71 -15.15
CA TYR A 64 4.72 13.85 -13.90
C TYR A 64 5.64 14.36 -12.80
N TYR A 65 5.11 15.26 -11.98
CA TYR A 65 5.88 15.93 -10.94
C TYR A 65 5.18 15.84 -9.59
N GLN A 66 5.96 15.74 -8.54
CA GLN A 66 5.49 15.88 -7.17
C GLN A 66 6.32 16.93 -6.45
N ARG A 67 5.63 17.78 -5.66
CA ARG A 67 6.33 18.75 -4.82
C ARG A 67 6.88 18.05 -3.58
N SER A 68 8.16 18.29 -3.30
CA SER A 68 8.83 17.86 -2.08
C SER A 68 9.54 19.07 -1.48
N GLY A 69 9.02 19.55 -0.36
CA GLY A 69 9.48 20.82 0.22
C GLY A 69 9.32 21.98 -0.75
N ALA A 70 10.41 22.66 -1.07
CA ALA A 70 10.45 23.80 -2.00
C ALA A 70 10.69 23.40 -3.46
N THR A 71 10.90 22.12 -3.78
CA THR A 71 11.29 21.64 -5.12
C THR A 71 10.21 20.81 -5.78
N ASN A 72 10.13 20.88 -7.11
CA ASN A 72 9.35 19.99 -7.93
C ASN A 72 10.26 18.85 -8.43
N GLN A 73 9.92 17.61 -8.08
CA GLN A 73 10.69 16.44 -8.49
C GLN A 73 9.93 15.67 -9.58
N GLU A 74 10.63 15.33 -10.66
CA GLU A 74 10.08 14.48 -11.71
C GLU A 74 9.92 13.05 -11.18
N LEU A 75 8.70 12.49 -11.30
CA LEU A 75 8.41 11.11 -10.92
C LEU A 75 8.89 10.15 -12.02
N LYS A 76 9.68 9.14 -11.64
CA LYS A 76 10.21 8.09 -12.52
C LYS A 76 10.15 6.73 -11.85
N GLY A 77 10.14 5.66 -12.67
CA GLY A 77 10.16 4.27 -12.19
C GLY A 77 9.09 3.99 -11.13
N ALA A 78 9.43 3.31 -10.07
CA ALA A 78 8.51 2.89 -9.02
C ALA A 78 7.73 4.03 -8.33
N ALA A 79 8.30 5.25 -8.28
CA ALA A 79 7.61 6.40 -7.73
C ALA A 79 6.46 6.86 -8.66
N LEU A 80 6.68 6.82 -9.97
CA LEU A 80 5.66 7.11 -10.97
C LEU A 80 4.56 6.06 -10.95
N ASP A 81 4.91 4.77 -10.93
CA ASP A 81 3.94 3.68 -10.88
C ASP A 81 3.04 3.78 -9.64
N ARG A 82 3.62 4.02 -8.49
CA ARG A 82 2.87 4.24 -7.23
C ARG A 82 1.94 5.44 -7.31
N PHE A 83 2.40 6.53 -7.91
CA PHE A 83 1.59 7.73 -8.11
C PHE A 83 0.39 7.45 -9.02
N MET A 84 0.60 6.74 -10.14
CA MET A 84 -0.45 6.36 -11.09
C MET A 84 -1.51 5.48 -10.43
N LEU A 85 -1.10 4.43 -9.73
CA LEU A 85 -2.01 3.55 -9.00
C LEU A 85 -2.85 4.32 -7.97
N ARG A 86 -2.21 5.18 -7.18
CA ARG A 86 -2.92 6.00 -6.18
C ARG A 86 -3.96 6.92 -6.81
N LYS A 87 -3.65 7.54 -7.96
CA LYS A 87 -4.59 8.40 -8.69
C LYS A 87 -5.76 7.63 -9.30
N GLN A 88 -5.58 6.35 -9.61
CA GLN A 88 -6.65 5.45 -10.05
C GLN A 88 -7.46 4.87 -8.88
N GLY A 89 -7.14 5.22 -7.64
CA GLY A 89 -7.76 4.64 -6.46
C GLY A 89 -7.40 3.16 -6.23
N LYS A 90 -6.33 2.69 -6.88
CA LYS A 90 -5.86 1.31 -6.76
C LYS A 90 -4.70 1.22 -5.79
N THR A 91 -4.71 0.13 -5.02
CA THR A 91 -3.58 -0.28 -4.19
C THR A 91 -2.65 -1.21 -4.99
N TRP A 92 -1.44 -1.40 -4.52
CA TRP A 92 -0.45 -2.24 -5.19
C TRP A 92 -0.90 -3.70 -5.32
N ASP A 93 -1.55 -4.22 -4.31
CA ASP A 93 -2.11 -5.57 -4.24
C ASP A 93 -3.38 -5.73 -5.11
N GLY A 94 -4.06 -4.63 -5.41
CA GLY A 94 -5.24 -4.57 -6.29
C GLY A 94 -4.93 -4.63 -7.78
N VAL A 95 -3.66 -4.71 -8.19
CA VAL A 95 -3.29 -4.79 -9.61
C VAL A 95 -3.61 -6.19 -10.15
N PRO A 96 -4.29 -6.30 -11.32
CA PRO A 96 -4.58 -7.57 -11.95
C PRO A 96 -3.31 -8.30 -12.39
N VAL A 97 -3.33 -9.63 -12.29
CA VAL A 97 -2.25 -10.51 -12.72
C VAL A 97 -2.74 -11.31 -13.94
N PRO A 98 -2.33 -10.94 -15.16
CA PRO A 98 -2.59 -11.75 -16.33
C PRO A 98 -1.97 -13.14 -16.15
N TYR A 99 -2.63 -14.17 -16.65
CA TYR A 99 -2.17 -15.58 -16.61
C TYR A 99 -2.32 -16.30 -15.26
N LEU A 100 -2.74 -15.66 -14.18
CA LEU A 100 -3.10 -16.33 -12.95
C LEU A 100 -4.56 -16.81 -13.05
N LYS A 101 -4.78 -18.10 -12.86
CA LYS A 101 -6.10 -18.73 -12.88
C LYS A 101 -6.46 -19.30 -11.51
N VAL A 102 -7.75 -19.55 -11.29
CA VAL A 102 -8.23 -20.15 -10.04
C VAL A 102 -7.65 -21.55 -9.81
N GLU A 103 -7.44 -22.30 -10.89
CA GLU A 103 -6.86 -23.63 -10.86
C GLU A 103 -5.39 -23.66 -10.41
N ASP A 104 -4.69 -22.52 -10.51
CA ASP A 104 -3.31 -22.37 -10.04
C ASP A 104 -3.23 -22.15 -8.52
N LEU A 105 -4.37 -21.86 -7.89
CA LEU A 105 -4.46 -21.57 -6.47
C LEU A 105 -4.58 -22.85 -5.63
N ASP A 106 -4.02 -22.81 -4.42
CA ASP A 106 -3.94 -23.97 -3.53
C ASP A 106 -5.25 -24.24 -2.80
N ASN A 107 -5.90 -25.36 -3.12
CA ASN A 107 -7.14 -25.79 -2.47
C ASN A 107 -7.00 -25.98 -0.96
N ALA A 108 -5.84 -26.47 -0.48
CA ALA A 108 -5.61 -26.64 0.95
C ALA A 108 -5.61 -25.30 1.69
N THR A 109 -5.15 -24.23 1.03
CA THR A 109 -5.20 -22.87 1.58
C THR A 109 -6.62 -22.33 1.61
N PHE A 110 -7.46 -22.63 0.62
CA PHE A 110 -8.89 -22.28 0.66
C PHE A 110 -9.59 -22.97 1.83
N ASP A 111 -9.32 -24.25 2.06
CA ASP A 111 -9.89 -25.00 3.19
C ASP A 111 -9.45 -24.41 4.54
N LEU A 112 -8.16 -24.05 4.62
CA LEU A 112 -7.60 -23.36 5.78
C LEU A 112 -8.30 -22.01 6.03
N PHE A 113 -8.47 -21.22 4.98
CA PHE A 113 -9.18 -19.95 5.04
C PHE A 113 -10.62 -20.12 5.54
N ARG A 114 -11.38 -21.04 4.93
CA ARG A 114 -12.77 -21.33 5.35
C ARG A 114 -12.86 -21.73 6.82
N LYS A 115 -11.95 -22.57 7.27
CA LYS A 115 -11.86 -23.00 8.68
C LYS A 115 -11.66 -21.81 9.63
N TYR A 116 -10.74 -20.90 9.32
CA TYR A 116 -10.47 -19.74 10.16
C TYR A 116 -11.56 -18.67 10.05
N ALA A 117 -12.11 -18.43 8.87
CA ALA A 117 -13.20 -17.51 8.64
C ALA A 117 -14.45 -17.91 9.42
N LYS A 118 -14.83 -19.19 9.36
CA LYS A 118 -15.93 -19.76 10.15
C LYS A 118 -15.71 -19.57 11.66
N ARG A 119 -14.50 -19.86 12.14
CA ARG A 119 -14.15 -19.67 13.57
C ARG A 119 -14.22 -18.21 14.01
N SER A 120 -13.91 -17.28 13.11
CA SER A 120 -13.91 -15.84 13.41
C SER A 120 -15.32 -15.23 13.45
N GLY A 121 -16.30 -15.88 12.82
CA GLY A 121 -17.68 -15.37 12.67
C GLY A 121 -17.81 -14.08 11.87
N ARG A 122 -16.79 -13.72 11.06
CA ARG A 122 -16.77 -12.48 10.26
C ARG A 122 -17.35 -12.63 8.86
N MET A 123 -17.61 -13.85 8.43
CA MET A 123 -18.25 -14.18 7.15
C MET A 123 -19.42 -15.11 7.41
N ASP A 124 -20.45 -14.96 6.60
CA ASP A 124 -21.63 -15.83 6.67
C ASP A 124 -21.30 -17.25 6.22
N ASP A 125 -21.89 -18.25 6.87
CA ASP A 125 -21.67 -19.67 6.50
C ASP A 125 -22.04 -19.95 5.04
N ALA A 126 -23.05 -19.28 4.49
CA ALA A 126 -23.45 -19.40 3.09
C ALA A 126 -22.32 -18.98 2.14
N ASP A 127 -21.63 -17.87 2.43
CA ASP A 127 -20.50 -17.37 1.64
C ASP A 127 -19.28 -18.31 1.68
N LEU A 128 -19.09 -18.99 2.79
CA LEU A 128 -18.01 -19.96 2.97
C LEU A 128 -18.29 -21.31 2.25
N MET A 129 -19.56 -21.57 1.90
CA MET A 129 -19.97 -22.76 1.15
C MET A 129 -19.86 -22.62 -0.37
N ASP A 130 -19.65 -21.38 -0.87
CA ASP A 130 -19.41 -21.16 -2.29
C ASP A 130 -18.14 -21.89 -2.77
N ASP A 131 -18.08 -22.13 -4.05
CA ASP A 131 -16.85 -22.63 -4.67
C ASP A 131 -15.70 -21.62 -4.54
N ASN A 132 -14.51 -21.98 -4.96
CA ASN A 132 -13.35 -21.07 -4.86
C ASN A 132 -13.54 -19.81 -5.70
N HIS A 133 -14.27 -19.89 -6.81
CA HIS A 133 -14.55 -18.74 -7.67
C HIS A 133 -15.45 -17.72 -6.95
N GLY A 134 -16.58 -18.19 -6.44
CA GLY A 134 -17.53 -17.36 -5.68
C GLY A 134 -16.89 -16.75 -4.42
N LEU A 135 -16.06 -17.53 -3.72
CA LEU A 135 -15.32 -17.01 -2.56
C LEU A 135 -14.35 -15.88 -2.96
N LEU A 136 -13.62 -16.01 -4.07
CA LEU A 136 -12.71 -14.97 -4.56
C LEU A 136 -13.46 -13.70 -4.98
N GLU A 137 -14.65 -13.83 -5.57
CA GLU A 137 -15.52 -12.69 -5.88
C GLU A 137 -15.96 -11.96 -4.60
N LYS A 138 -16.41 -12.69 -3.60
CA LYS A 138 -16.83 -12.14 -2.30
C LYS A 138 -15.69 -11.43 -1.58
N LEU A 139 -14.48 -11.94 -1.70
CA LEU A 139 -13.26 -11.31 -1.19
C LEU A 139 -12.78 -10.13 -2.06
N ARG A 140 -13.46 -9.84 -3.17
CA ARG A 140 -13.11 -8.79 -4.13
C ARG A 140 -11.71 -8.95 -4.71
N LEU A 141 -11.31 -10.18 -4.96
CA LEU A 141 -9.98 -10.53 -5.48
C LEU A 141 -9.92 -10.56 -7.02
N TYR A 142 -10.99 -10.16 -7.69
CA TYR A 142 -11.04 -9.93 -9.13
C TYR A 142 -10.96 -8.44 -9.49
N GLU A 143 -10.36 -8.16 -10.65
CA GLU A 143 -10.43 -6.88 -11.36
C GLU A 143 -10.81 -7.18 -12.82
N GLY A 144 -12.09 -6.98 -13.17
CA GLY A 144 -12.65 -7.55 -14.41
C GLY A 144 -12.54 -9.07 -14.41
N ASP A 145 -11.98 -9.63 -15.46
CA ASP A 145 -11.80 -11.08 -15.62
C ASP A 145 -10.49 -11.61 -15.01
N TYR A 146 -9.69 -10.76 -14.39
CA TYR A 146 -8.37 -11.13 -13.87
C TYR A 146 -8.32 -11.18 -12.37
N LEU A 147 -7.58 -12.13 -11.82
CA LEU A 147 -7.25 -12.18 -10.41
C LEU A 147 -6.23 -11.08 -10.04
N LYS A 148 -6.40 -10.48 -8.87
CA LYS A 148 -5.48 -9.49 -8.32
C LYS A 148 -4.23 -10.13 -7.73
N ARG A 149 -3.16 -9.35 -7.56
CA ARG A 149 -1.95 -9.77 -6.81
C ARG A 149 -2.29 -10.29 -5.43
N ALA A 150 -3.27 -9.68 -4.75
CA ALA A 150 -3.75 -10.17 -3.46
C ALA A 150 -4.20 -11.64 -3.50
N ALA A 151 -4.84 -12.10 -4.60
CA ALA A 151 -5.21 -13.50 -4.76
C ALA A 151 -3.98 -14.41 -4.85
N ALA A 152 -2.94 -13.98 -5.60
CA ALA A 152 -1.68 -14.71 -5.68
C ALA A 152 -1.00 -14.81 -4.32
N LEU A 153 -0.90 -13.70 -3.60
CA LEU A 153 -0.27 -13.64 -2.28
C LEU A 153 -0.99 -14.50 -1.23
N LEU A 154 -2.32 -14.50 -1.27
CA LEU A 154 -3.13 -15.22 -0.29
C LEU A 154 -3.24 -16.71 -0.58
N PHE A 155 -3.39 -17.11 -1.86
CA PHE A 155 -3.82 -18.46 -2.19
C PHE A 155 -2.90 -19.22 -3.14
N HIS A 156 -1.92 -18.58 -3.82
CA HIS A 156 -1.01 -19.32 -4.68
C HIS A 156 0.08 -20.03 -3.85
N PRO A 157 0.43 -21.30 -4.13
CA PRO A 157 1.44 -22.02 -3.35
C PRO A 157 2.85 -21.41 -3.47
N ASP A 158 3.13 -20.74 -4.60
CA ASP A 158 4.38 -20.04 -4.88
C ASP A 158 4.08 -18.63 -5.43
N PRO A 159 3.75 -17.64 -4.56
CA PRO A 159 3.38 -16.31 -5.01
C PRO A 159 4.55 -15.54 -5.65
N GLU A 160 5.79 -15.97 -5.43
CA GLU A 160 7.00 -15.32 -5.96
C GLU A 160 7.06 -15.38 -7.51
N ARG A 161 6.35 -16.32 -8.13
CA ARG A 161 6.17 -16.38 -9.59
C ARG A 161 5.51 -15.11 -10.15
N TYR A 162 4.67 -14.45 -9.36
CA TYR A 162 3.90 -13.26 -9.76
C TYR A 162 4.35 -12.00 -9.04
N VAL A 163 4.92 -12.16 -7.86
CA VAL A 163 5.30 -11.06 -6.98
C VAL A 163 6.71 -11.34 -6.45
N THR A 164 7.70 -10.77 -7.11
CA THR A 164 9.10 -10.92 -6.70
C THR A 164 9.30 -10.48 -5.24
N GLY A 165 9.91 -11.35 -4.44
CA GLY A 165 10.18 -11.07 -3.04
C GLY A 165 8.99 -11.29 -2.11
N ALA A 166 7.95 -12.04 -2.55
CA ALA A 166 6.80 -12.43 -1.72
C ALA A 166 7.16 -13.52 -0.69
N PHE A 167 8.20 -13.30 0.08
CA PHE A 167 8.65 -14.16 1.17
C PHE A 167 9.14 -13.33 2.35
N VAL A 168 9.25 -13.92 3.52
CA VAL A 168 9.72 -13.24 4.72
C VAL A 168 11.11 -13.73 5.11
N LYS A 169 12.01 -12.77 5.40
CA LYS A 169 13.32 -13.06 6.01
C LYS A 169 13.28 -12.75 7.49
N VAL A 170 13.75 -13.70 8.28
CA VAL A 170 13.91 -13.53 9.73
C VAL A 170 15.39 -13.64 10.07
N GLY A 171 15.92 -12.65 10.79
CA GLY A 171 17.31 -12.62 11.21
C GLY A 171 17.45 -12.47 12.71
N PHE A 172 18.42 -13.16 13.31
CA PHE A 172 18.86 -12.92 14.66
C PHE A 172 20.14 -12.09 14.66
N PHE A 173 20.07 -10.93 15.29
CA PHE A 173 21.17 -9.99 15.39
C PHE A 173 21.66 -9.90 16.85
N ARG A 174 22.97 -9.78 17.03
CA ARG A 174 23.58 -9.37 18.29
C ARG A 174 23.68 -7.85 18.35
N GLU A 175 24.18 -7.34 19.48
CA GLU A 175 24.52 -5.94 19.63
C GLU A 175 25.40 -5.47 18.44
N GLY A 176 25.07 -4.30 17.88
CA GLY A 176 25.87 -3.69 16.82
C GLY A 176 25.56 -4.15 15.40
N MET A 177 24.47 -4.85 15.11
CA MET A 177 24.03 -5.30 13.79
C MET A 177 24.74 -6.57 13.24
N ASP A 178 25.42 -7.36 14.07
CA ASP A 178 25.99 -8.62 13.64
C ASP A 178 24.90 -9.67 13.42
N LEU A 179 24.67 -10.06 12.17
CA LEU A 179 23.76 -11.14 11.79
C LEU A 179 24.39 -12.49 12.19
N VAL A 180 23.74 -13.20 13.11
CA VAL A 180 24.22 -14.49 13.60
C VAL A 180 23.68 -15.63 12.75
N TYR A 181 22.38 -15.60 12.44
CA TYR A 181 21.71 -16.53 11.55
C TYR A 181 20.43 -15.93 11.00
N GLN A 182 19.97 -16.45 9.87
CA GLN A 182 18.74 -16.04 9.23
C GLN A 182 18.02 -17.23 8.64
N ASP A 183 16.71 -17.08 8.43
CA ASP A 183 15.85 -18.01 7.73
C ASP A 183 14.97 -17.28 6.74
N GLU A 184 14.58 -17.97 5.67
CA GLU A 184 13.62 -17.49 4.68
C GLU A 184 12.36 -18.36 4.76
N VAL A 185 11.19 -17.71 4.74
CA VAL A 185 9.91 -18.40 4.82
C VAL A 185 9.09 -18.09 3.57
N HIS A 186 8.93 -19.12 2.74
CA HIS A 186 8.25 -19.10 1.44
C HIS A 186 6.84 -19.68 1.52
N GLY A 187 6.05 -19.44 0.46
CA GLY A 187 4.68 -19.87 0.31
C GLY A 187 3.70 -18.70 0.35
N ASN A 188 2.40 -18.97 0.40
CA ASN A 188 1.40 -17.91 0.52
C ASN A 188 1.38 -17.30 1.93
N LEU A 189 0.72 -16.14 2.08
CA LEU A 189 0.71 -15.38 3.34
C LEU A 189 0.18 -16.20 4.54
N PHE A 190 -0.81 -17.07 4.34
CA PHE A 190 -1.30 -17.92 5.43
C PHE A 190 -0.22 -18.92 5.89
N GLN A 191 0.45 -19.56 4.94
CA GLN A 191 1.52 -20.50 5.24
C GLN A 191 2.73 -19.78 5.86
N GLN A 192 3.08 -18.58 5.36
CA GLN A 192 4.16 -17.78 5.91
C GLN A 192 3.90 -17.43 7.37
N ILE A 193 2.72 -16.89 7.71
CA ILE A 193 2.38 -16.52 9.09
C ILE A 193 2.44 -17.73 10.04
N ILE A 194 1.90 -18.87 9.62
CA ILE A 194 1.93 -20.10 10.44
C ILE A 194 3.37 -20.54 10.69
N LYS A 195 4.18 -20.64 9.63
CA LYS A 195 5.58 -21.07 9.71
C LYS A 195 6.43 -20.08 10.52
N LEU A 196 6.18 -18.76 10.35
CA LEU A 196 6.88 -17.72 11.11
C LEU A 196 6.56 -17.78 12.60
N MET A 197 5.31 -17.98 12.98
CA MET A 197 4.92 -18.13 14.38
C MET A 197 5.63 -19.32 15.02
N ASP A 198 5.67 -20.45 14.32
CA ASP A 198 6.37 -21.64 14.81
C ASP A 198 7.88 -21.41 14.91
N LEU A 199 8.50 -20.87 13.84
CA LEU A 199 9.92 -20.58 13.78
C LEU A 199 10.37 -19.61 14.90
N LEU A 200 9.62 -18.52 15.10
CA LEU A 200 9.93 -17.55 16.13
C LEU A 200 9.80 -18.13 17.53
N CYS A 201 8.77 -18.91 17.80
CA CYS A 201 8.56 -19.51 19.13
C CYS A 201 9.53 -20.66 19.44
N THR A 202 10.07 -21.35 18.42
CA THR A 202 10.94 -22.52 18.64
C THR A 202 12.42 -22.20 18.52
N LYS A 203 12.82 -21.30 17.60
CA LYS A 203 14.23 -21.05 17.27
C LYS A 203 14.71 -19.68 17.77
N TYR A 204 13.92 -18.62 17.57
CA TYR A 204 14.36 -17.26 17.80
C TYR A 204 14.09 -16.75 19.21
N MET A 205 12.97 -17.14 19.80
CA MET A 205 12.62 -16.76 21.17
C MET A 205 12.85 -17.92 22.12
N LYS A 206 13.79 -17.73 23.04
CA LYS A 206 14.02 -18.69 24.11
C LYS A 206 12.96 -18.49 25.20
N ALA A 207 12.21 -19.55 25.51
CA ALA A 207 11.30 -19.53 26.65
C ALA A 207 12.08 -19.39 27.97
N ILE A 208 11.57 -18.54 28.83
CA ILE A 208 12.04 -18.46 30.24
C ILE A 208 11.41 -19.61 31.00
N ILE A 209 12.25 -20.45 31.59
CA ILE A 209 11.80 -21.60 32.35
C ILE A 209 11.78 -21.20 33.82
N THR A 210 10.60 -21.32 34.41
CA THR A 210 10.37 -21.13 35.87
C THR A 210 9.74 -22.39 36.45
N TYR A 211 9.74 -22.55 37.76
CA TYR A 211 9.14 -23.68 38.45
C TYR A 211 8.17 -23.18 39.53
N GLU A 212 6.95 -23.68 39.53
CA GLU A 212 6.02 -23.58 40.66
C GLU A 212 5.88 -24.95 41.32
N GLY A 213 6.56 -25.13 42.43
CA GLY A 213 6.68 -26.44 43.05
C GLY A 213 7.42 -27.43 42.13
N ILE A 214 6.75 -28.51 41.71
CA ILE A 214 7.26 -29.51 40.79
C ILE A 214 6.90 -29.24 39.32
N HIS A 215 6.08 -28.19 39.05
CA HIS A 215 5.62 -27.90 37.71
C HIS A 215 6.56 -26.91 37.00
N ARG A 216 7.04 -27.34 35.82
CA ARG A 216 7.82 -26.51 34.92
C ARG A 216 6.88 -25.57 34.14
N ILE A 217 7.13 -24.28 34.22
CA ILE A 217 6.41 -23.26 33.49
C ILE A 217 7.35 -22.66 32.43
N GLU A 218 6.93 -22.67 31.18
CA GLU A 218 7.64 -22.02 30.07
C GLU A 218 6.90 -20.76 29.66
N THR A 219 7.55 -19.62 29.80
CA THR A 219 6.99 -18.33 29.41
C THR A 219 7.81 -17.73 28.29
N LEU A 220 7.15 -17.37 27.17
CA LEU A 220 7.81 -16.64 26.10
C LEU A 220 8.07 -15.19 26.54
N PRO A 221 9.16 -14.55 26.07
CA PRO A 221 9.48 -13.15 26.36
C PRO A 221 8.40 -12.18 25.89
N MET A 222 7.59 -12.59 24.91
CA MET A 222 6.48 -11.83 24.32
C MET A 222 5.23 -12.72 24.24
N PRO A 223 4.03 -12.21 24.59
CA PRO A 223 2.79 -12.94 24.39
C PRO A 223 2.59 -13.35 22.92
N ARG A 224 2.11 -14.58 22.69
CA ARG A 224 1.91 -15.10 21.31
C ARG A 224 0.96 -14.24 20.49
N GLU A 225 -0.05 -13.65 21.13
CA GLU A 225 -1.02 -12.75 20.50
C GLU A 225 -0.34 -11.46 20.00
N ALA A 226 0.51 -10.87 20.80
CA ALA A 226 1.27 -9.67 20.43
C ALA A 226 2.25 -9.96 19.27
N LEU A 227 2.92 -11.12 19.33
CA LEU A 227 3.80 -11.56 18.24
C LEU A 227 3.04 -11.77 16.94
N ARG A 228 1.88 -12.42 17.00
CA ARG A 228 1.02 -12.64 15.85
C ARG A 228 0.56 -11.32 15.24
N GLU A 229 0.15 -10.36 16.05
CA GLU A 229 -0.27 -9.03 15.60
C GLU A 229 0.89 -8.29 14.91
N ALA A 230 2.09 -8.34 15.51
CA ALA A 230 3.28 -7.75 14.91
C ALA A 230 3.61 -8.36 13.54
N LEU A 231 3.50 -9.69 13.39
CA LEU A 231 3.70 -10.37 12.13
C LEU A 231 2.67 -9.99 11.07
N LEU A 232 1.38 -9.94 11.45
CA LEU A 232 0.31 -9.53 10.53
C LEU A 232 0.47 -8.08 10.03
N ASN A 233 1.07 -7.22 10.85
CA ASN A 233 1.35 -5.83 10.46
C ASN A 233 2.64 -5.69 9.64
N ALA A 234 3.52 -6.67 9.67
CA ALA A 234 4.79 -6.67 8.91
C ALA A 234 4.65 -7.29 7.51
N CYS A 235 3.64 -8.13 7.28
CA CYS A 235 3.32 -8.77 6.00
C CYS A 235 2.23 -8.02 5.27
#